data_da312ce2a07abfed57607a6f65fc5c97
#
_entry.id   da312ce2a07abfed57607a6f65fc5c97
#
_cell.length_a   1.000
_cell.length_b   1.000
_cell.length_c   1.000
_cell.angle_alpha   90.00
_cell.angle_beta   90.00
_cell.angle_gamma   90.00
#
_symmetry.space_group_name_H-M   'P 1'
#
loop_
_entity.id
_entity.type
_entity.pdbx_description
1 polymer ?
#
loop_
_entity_poly.entity_id
_entity_poly.type
_entity_poly.pdbx_seq_one_letter_code
_entity_poly.pdbx_strand_id
1 'polypeptide(L)'
;MISFENDYLEGAHEKVLKRLVDTNLVQASGYGFDQFTAQAIEKIKDTIDCPNATIRFLVGGTQTNQVVINSMLESYEGVISADTGHVAVHEGGAIEYSGHKVITIPSKEGKVSASDVETYMETFKSDFKKDHMVFPGMVYISYPTEYGTLYSKSELEELCKVCKQYQLPLFMDGARLGYGLMSDQSDMTIKDIAKYCDVFYIGGTKIGALCGEAIVFTKNNEPKQFTTRIKHHGALLAKGRLTGIQFLELFTDNLYFNISRHAIEMANKMKDGFINKGYRLYFDSPTNQQFFILSNEKIAELEQKVKFAVWEKYDDQHRVVRFATSWATTEENLNKLLELI
;
A
#
# COMPACT_ATOMS: atom_id res chain seq x y z
N MET A 1 -8.41 -26.91 0.61
CA MET A 1 -7.64 -26.13 -0.40
C MET A 1 -6.97 -25.01 0.35
N ILE A 2 -5.65 -24.89 0.28
CA ILE A 2 -4.89 -23.77 0.86
C ILE A 2 -4.84 -22.61 -0.13
N SER A 3 -4.71 -21.37 0.36
CA SER A 3 -4.70 -20.20 -0.52
C SER A 3 -3.55 -19.26 -0.21
N PHE A 4 -2.85 -18.86 -1.25
CA PHE A 4 -1.84 -17.83 -1.31
C PHE A 4 -2.16 -16.82 -2.42
N GLU A 5 -3.45 -16.69 -2.78
CA GLU A 5 -3.91 -15.86 -3.88
C GLU A 5 -3.69 -14.37 -3.62
N ASN A 6 -3.91 -13.96 -2.37
CA ASN A 6 -3.68 -12.58 -1.92
C ASN A 6 -3.43 -12.52 -0.40
N ASP A 7 -3.17 -11.35 0.13
CA ASP A 7 -2.80 -11.09 1.52
C ASP A 7 -3.93 -10.46 2.36
N TYR A 8 -5.20 -10.65 1.94
CA TYR A 8 -6.41 -10.18 2.64
C TYR A 8 -7.53 -11.24 2.64
N LEU A 9 -7.16 -12.52 2.83
CA LEU A 9 -8.11 -13.63 2.83
C LEU A 9 -8.76 -13.85 4.19
N GLU A 10 -8.01 -13.62 5.26
CA GLU A 10 -8.47 -13.76 6.63
C GLU A 10 -9.14 -12.49 7.15
N GLY A 11 -9.83 -12.61 8.28
CA GLY A 11 -10.42 -11.47 9.00
C GLY A 11 -9.35 -10.59 9.68
N ALA A 12 -9.57 -10.21 10.93
CA ALA A 12 -8.57 -9.46 11.69
C ALA A 12 -7.77 -10.36 12.63
N HIS A 13 -6.59 -9.88 13.02
CA HIS A 13 -5.79 -10.47 14.08
C HIS A 13 -6.61 -10.57 15.38
N GLU A 14 -6.43 -11.68 16.14
CA GLU A 14 -7.22 -11.99 17.34
C GLU A 14 -7.26 -10.86 18.38
N LYS A 15 -6.13 -10.16 18.59
CA LYS A 15 -6.05 -9.01 19.51
C LYS A 15 -6.91 -7.85 19.04
N VAL A 16 -6.97 -7.61 17.72
CA VAL A 16 -7.84 -6.57 17.13
C VAL A 16 -9.30 -6.93 17.33
N LEU A 17 -9.69 -8.18 17.04
CA LEU A 17 -11.06 -8.66 17.28
C LEU A 17 -11.43 -8.57 18.75
N LYS A 18 -10.54 -9.01 19.64
CA LYS A 18 -10.77 -8.94 21.08
C LYS A 18 -11.04 -7.50 21.53
N ARG A 19 -10.22 -6.53 21.10
CA ARG A 19 -10.42 -5.12 21.46
C ARG A 19 -11.73 -4.57 20.93
N LEU A 20 -12.14 -4.94 19.73
CA LEU A 20 -13.47 -4.58 19.18
C LEU A 20 -14.59 -5.12 20.06
N VAL A 21 -14.52 -6.38 20.48
CA VAL A 21 -15.51 -7.02 21.36
C VAL A 21 -15.52 -6.36 22.74
N ASP A 22 -14.37 -6.18 23.37
CA ASP A 22 -14.24 -5.61 24.71
C ASP A 22 -14.80 -4.16 24.81
N THR A 23 -14.70 -3.42 23.70
CA THR A 23 -15.16 -2.03 23.65
C THR A 23 -16.56 -1.85 23.04
N ASN A 24 -17.22 -2.93 22.63
CA ASN A 24 -18.45 -2.86 21.83
C ASN A 24 -19.59 -2.05 22.49
N LEU A 25 -19.76 -2.17 23.80
CA LEU A 25 -20.84 -1.48 24.54
C LEU A 25 -20.41 -0.13 25.12
N VAL A 26 -19.16 0.29 24.92
CA VAL A 26 -18.71 1.60 25.35
C VAL A 26 -19.36 2.68 24.48
N GLN A 27 -20.06 3.63 25.10
CA GLN A 27 -20.57 4.80 24.40
C GLN A 27 -19.43 5.75 24.04
N ALA A 28 -19.34 6.14 22.79
CA ALA A 28 -18.28 6.99 22.27
C ALA A 28 -18.80 7.91 21.16
N SER A 29 -18.16 9.06 20.98
CA SER A 29 -18.51 10.02 19.92
C SER A 29 -18.38 9.38 18.54
N GLY A 30 -19.20 9.80 17.60
CA GLY A 30 -19.17 9.32 16.22
C GLY A 30 -18.10 9.98 15.35
N TYR A 31 -18.00 9.49 14.11
CA TYR A 31 -17.24 10.11 13.02
C TYR A 31 -15.74 10.26 13.27
N GLY A 32 -15.16 9.40 14.13
CA GLY A 32 -13.73 9.44 14.44
C GLY A 32 -13.33 10.47 15.51
N PHE A 33 -14.29 11.05 16.21
CA PHE A 33 -14.07 11.97 17.35
C PHE A 33 -14.09 11.26 18.71
N ASP A 34 -13.95 9.95 18.71
CA ASP A 34 -13.93 9.12 19.91
C ASP A 34 -12.50 9.00 20.52
N GLN A 35 -12.47 8.59 21.79
CA GLN A 35 -11.23 8.43 22.55
C GLN A 35 -10.28 7.35 21.98
N PHE A 36 -10.82 6.31 21.34
CA PHE A 36 -9.99 5.23 20.76
C PHE A 36 -9.26 5.73 19.52
N THR A 37 -9.98 6.47 18.67
CA THR A 37 -9.41 7.13 17.49
C THR A 37 -8.33 8.14 17.91
N ALA A 38 -8.58 8.94 18.94
CA ALA A 38 -7.58 9.88 19.47
C ALA A 38 -6.31 9.17 19.97
N GLN A 39 -6.46 8.07 20.72
CA GLN A 39 -5.33 7.28 21.21
C GLN A 39 -4.55 6.62 20.04
N ALA A 40 -5.24 6.13 19.03
CA ALA A 40 -4.60 5.57 17.83
C ALA A 40 -3.75 6.63 17.11
N ILE A 41 -4.29 7.84 16.94
CA ILE A 41 -3.60 8.98 16.34
C ILE A 41 -2.29 9.29 17.09
N GLU A 42 -2.34 9.41 18.42
CA GLU A 42 -1.14 9.71 19.21
C GLU A 42 -0.09 8.59 19.10
N LYS A 43 -0.51 7.31 19.18
CA LYS A 43 0.44 6.19 19.00
C LYS A 43 1.11 6.19 17.63
N ILE A 44 0.37 6.49 16.58
CA ILE A 44 0.93 6.58 15.22
C ILE A 44 1.90 7.77 15.15
N LYS A 45 1.54 8.97 15.67
CA LYS A 45 2.42 10.13 15.69
C LYS A 45 3.74 9.85 16.39
N ASP A 46 3.69 9.19 17.55
CA ASP A 46 4.87 8.78 18.30
C ASP A 46 5.74 7.80 17.50
N THR A 47 5.10 6.83 16.83
CA THR A 47 5.80 5.81 16.04
C THR A 47 6.53 6.41 14.83
N ILE A 48 5.87 7.36 14.14
CA ILE A 48 6.44 8.02 12.94
C ILE A 48 7.35 9.20 13.29
N ASP A 49 7.46 9.57 14.57
CA ASP A 49 8.21 10.72 15.07
C ASP A 49 7.80 12.05 14.37
N CYS A 50 6.49 12.23 14.21
CA CYS A 50 5.91 13.42 13.56
C CYS A 50 4.73 13.97 14.37
N PRO A 51 4.99 14.73 15.47
CA PRO A 51 3.94 15.19 16.40
C PRO A 51 2.92 16.12 15.74
N ASN A 52 3.32 16.83 14.68
CA ASN A 52 2.46 17.76 13.95
C ASN A 52 1.68 17.11 12.80
N ALA A 53 1.81 15.79 12.61
CA ALA A 53 1.06 15.09 11.57
C ALA A 53 -0.45 15.15 11.84
N THR A 54 -1.23 15.28 10.78
CA THR A 54 -2.68 15.04 10.84
C THR A 54 -2.98 13.65 10.33
N ILE A 55 -3.76 12.87 11.09
CA ILE A 55 -4.07 11.49 10.78
C ILE A 55 -5.58 11.31 10.63
N ARG A 56 -6.02 10.61 9.57
CA ARG A 56 -7.41 10.25 9.31
C ARG A 56 -7.50 8.79 8.93
N PHE A 57 -8.65 8.17 9.23
CA PHE A 57 -8.88 6.75 8.92
C PHE A 57 -9.98 6.59 7.89
N LEU A 58 -9.72 5.78 6.86
CA LEU A 58 -10.69 5.35 5.85
C LEU A 58 -10.73 3.81 5.82
N VAL A 59 -11.63 3.22 5.03
CA VAL A 59 -11.92 1.77 5.13
C VAL A 59 -11.19 0.91 4.10
N GLY A 60 -10.52 1.51 3.10
CA GLY A 60 -9.84 0.75 2.06
C GLY A 60 -8.94 1.60 1.20
N GLY A 61 -7.95 0.96 0.53
CA GLY A 61 -6.90 1.63 -0.24
C GLY A 61 -7.44 2.47 -1.40
N THR A 62 -8.29 1.90 -2.26
CA THR A 62 -8.91 2.62 -3.39
C THR A 62 -9.69 3.85 -2.93
N GLN A 63 -10.47 3.73 -1.86
CA GLN A 63 -11.17 4.89 -1.28
C GLN A 63 -10.18 5.94 -0.78
N THR A 64 -9.09 5.50 -0.15
CA THR A 64 -8.03 6.39 0.36
C THR A 64 -7.35 7.13 -0.77
N ASN A 65 -6.94 6.44 -1.82
CA ASN A 65 -6.32 7.04 -3.00
C ASN A 65 -7.24 8.08 -3.65
N GLN A 66 -8.51 7.70 -3.89
CA GLN A 66 -9.50 8.59 -4.47
C GLN A 66 -9.72 9.85 -3.62
N VAL A 67 -9.93 9.70 -2.30
CA VAL A 67 -10.21 10.83 -1.40
C VAL A 67 -9.01 11.76 -1.28
N VAL A 68 -7.80 11.22 -1.12
CA VAL A 68 -6.56 12.01 -0.99
C VAL A 68 -6.29 12.77 -2.29
N ILE A 69 -6.25 12.08 -3.42
CA ILE A 69 -5.92 12.68 -4.72
C ILE A 69 -6.95 13.76 -5.07
N ASN A 70 -8.26 13.45 -4.99
CA ASN A 70 -9.31 14.44 -5.27
C ASN A 70 -9.32 15.63 -4.29
N SER A 71 -8.83 15.43 -3.07
CA SER A 71 -8.80 16.52 -2.07
C SER A 71 -7.59 17.42 -2.20
N MET A 72 -6.49 16.95 -2.75
CA MET A 72 -5.22 17.67 -2.84
C MET A 72 -5.00 18.31 -4.21
N LEU A 73 -5.68 17.85 -5.25
CA LEU A 73 -5.54 18.37 -6.60
C LEU A 73 -6.61 19.42 -6.94
N GLU A 74 -6.23 20.37 -7.77
CA GLU A 74 -7.17 21.27 -8.45
C GLU A 74 -7.85 20.53 -9.62
N SER A 75 -9.03 20.97 -10.02
CA SER A 75 -9.86 20.28 -11.02
C SER A 75 -9.21 20.07 -12.39
N TYR A 76 -8.17 20.85 -12.72
CA TYR A 76 -7.39 20.74 -13.95
C TYR A 76 -6.10 19.91 -13.80
N GLU A 77 -5.84 19.37 -12.61
CA GLU A 77 -4.63 18.64 -12.31
C GLU A 77 -4.85 17.11 -12.36
N GLY A 78 -3.75 16.42 -12.61
CA GLY A 78 -3.66 14.97 -12.59
C GLY A 78 -2.50 14.49 -11.73
N VAL A 79 -2.50 13.20 -11.44
CA VAL A 79 -1.49 12.53 -10.61
C VAL A 79 -0.51 11.74 -11.48
N ILE A 80 0.79 12.00 -11.34
CA ILE A 80 1.85 11.20 -11.98
C ILE A 80 1.97 9.88 -11.22
N SER A 81 1.97 8.77 -11.95
CA SER A 81 2.12 7.41 -11.42
C SER A 81 2.95 6.54 -12.36
N ALA A 82 3.56 5.48 -11.81
CA ALA A 82 4.06 4.39 -12.64
C ALA A 82 2.94 3.83 -13.55
N ASP A 83 3.28 3.41 -14.76
CA ASP A 83 2.35 2.74 -15.68
C ASP A 83 1.77 1.44 -15.10
N THR A 84 2.45 0.85 -14.12
CA THR A 84 2.01 -0.31 -13.33
C THR A 84 1.43 0.05 -11.97
N GLY A 85 1.36 1.33 -11.63
CA GLY A 85 0.87 1.81 -10.33
C GLY A 85 -0.59 1.44 -10.07
N HIS A 86 -0.94 1.15 -8.82
CA HIS A 86 -2.26 0.64 -8.45
C HIS A 86 -3.40 1.54 -8.95
N VAL A 87 -3.26 2.86 -8.82
CA VAL A 87 -4.24 3.85 -9.30
C VAL A 87 -4.41 3.83 -10.83
N ALA A 88 -3.39 3.38 -11.57
CA ALA A 88 -3.44 3.31 -13.03
C ALA A 88 -4.12 2.03 -13.54
N VAL A 89 -3.96 0.89 -12.83
CA VAL A 89 -4.33 -0.42 -13.41
C VAL A 89 -5.33 -1.24 -12.60
N HIS A 90 -5.49 -0.98 -11.28
CA HIS A 90 -6.25 -1.85 -10.38
C HIS A 90 -7.38 -1.17 -9.60
N GLU A 91 -7.75 0.08 -9.93
CA GLU A 91 -8.80 0.81 -9.19
C GLU A 91 -10.07 1.12 -10.01
N GLY A 92 -10.22 0.45 -11.16
CA GLY A 92 -11.45 0.58 -11.96
C GLY A 92 -11.73 2.00 -12.43
N GLY A 93 -10.71 2.86 -12.58
CA GLY A 93 -10.86 4.26 -12.96
C GLY A 93 -11.38 5.15 -11.84
N ALA A 94 -11.13 4.82 -10.56
CA ALA A 94 -11.62 5.59 -9.41
C ALA A 94 -11.08 7.03 -9.39
N ILE A 95 -9.85 7.24 -9.84
CA ILE A 95 -9.24 8.56 -9.91
C ILE A 95 -9.89 9.39 -11.01
N GLU A 96 -10.08 8.80 -12.20
CA GLU A 96 -10.78 9.43 -13.32
C GLU A 96 -12.24 9.74 -12.99
N TYR A 97 -12.91 8.82 -12.27
CA TYR A 97 -14.27 9.05 -11.77
C TYR A 97 -14.35 10.26 -10.83
N SER A 98 -13.30 10.54 -10.06
CA SER A 98 -13.23 11.74 -9.20
C SER A 98 -12.83 13.01 -9.96
N GLY A 99 -12.62 12.94 -11.28
CA GLY A 99 -12.38 14.09 -12.15
C GLY A 99 -10.89 14.37 -12.44
N HIS A 100 -9.98 13.48 -12.05
CA HIS A 100 -8.54 13.66 -12.25
C HIS A 100 -7.96 12.60 -13.18
N LYS A 101 -7.00 13.00 -13.99
CA LYS A 101 -6.29 12.07 -14.86
C LYS A 101 -5.16 11.38 -14.09
N VAL A 102 -5.02 10.07 -14.27
CA VAL A 102 -3.77 9.39 -13.96
C VAL A 102 -2.80 9.59 -15.12
N ILE A 103 -1.71 10.28 -14.85
CA ILE A 103 -0.63 10.56 -15.80
C ILE A 103 0.42 9.46 -15.63
N THR A 104 0.37 8.45 -16.47
CA THR A 104 1.31 7.33 -16.40
C THR A 104 2.63 7.67 -17.07
N ILE A 105 3.73 7.34 -16.40
CA ILE A 105 5.08 7.36 -16.97
C ILE A 105 5.69 5.96 -16.91
N PRO A 106 6.56 5.58 -17.88
CA PRO A 106 7.20 4.28 -17.88
C PRO A 106 7.92 4.01 -16.56
N SER A 107 7.79 2.79 -16.06
CA SER A 107 8.43 2.38 -14.81
C SER A 107 9.45 1.27 -15.03
N LYS A 108 10.40 1.14 -14.12
CA LYS A 108 11.30 0.01 -14.05
C LYS A 108 10.98 -0.79 -12.79
N GLU A 109 10.52 -2.02 -12.98
CA GLU A 109 10.13 -2.91 -11.86
C GLU A 109 9.08 -2.25 -10.94
N GLY A 110 8.14 -1.50 -11.53
CA GLY A 110 7.10 -0.77 -10.80
C GLY A 110 7.54 0.53 -10.14
N LYS A 111 8.81 0.92 -10.24
CA LYS A 111 9.34 2.17 -9.66
C LYS A 111 9.44 3.27 -10.71
N VAL A 112 9.08 4.48 -10.29
CA VAL A 112 9.32 5.73 -10.98
C VAL A 112 10.52 6.40 -10.33
N SER A 113 11.54 6.77 -11.11
CA SER A 113 12.72 7.47 -10.57
C SER A 113 12.52 8.99 -10.53
N ALA A 114 13.34 9.66 -9.73
CA ALA A 114 13.39 11.13 -9.72
C ALA A 114 13.67 11.72 -11.11
N SER A 115 14.57 11.09 -11.89
CA SER A 115 14.91 11.51 -13.26
C SER A 115 13.74 11.35 -14.23
N ASP A 116 12.89 10.33 -14.06
CA ASP A 116 11.70 10.14 -14.90
C ASP A 116 10.68 11.25 -14.65
N VAL A 117 10.44 11.59 -13.37
CA VAL A 117 9.56 12.72 -13.00
C VAL A 117 10.11 14.03 -13.52
N GLU A 118 11.41 14.30 -13.35
CA GLU A 118 12.06 15.51 -13.85
C GLU A 118 11.95 15.63 -15.37
N THR A 119 12.25 14.55 -16.10
CA THR A 119 12.12 14.50 -17.55
C THR A 119 10.70 14.81 -18.02
N TYR A 120 9.70 14.20 -17.35
CA TYR A 120 8.30 14.48 -17.66
C TYR A 120 7.95 15.95 -17.42
N MET A 121 8.36 16.52 -16.28
CA MET A 121 8.08 17.90 -15.92
C MET A 121 8.75 18.91 -16.86
N GLU A 122 10.00 18.69 -17.26
CA GLU A 122 10.69 19.56 -18.23
C GLU A 122 10.03 19.48 -19.60
N THR A 123 9.63 18.27 -20.05
CA THR A 123 8.87 18.09 -21.29
C THR A 123 7.55 18.84 -21.24
N PHE A 124 6.78 18.69 -20.16
CA PHE A 124 5.53 19.40 -19.97
C PHE A 124 5.71 20.93 -19.96
N LYS A 125 6.71 21.44 -19.22
CA LYS A 125 6.97 22.89 -19.13
C LYS A 125 7.37 23.52 -20.47
N SER A 126 8.11 22.76 -21.28
CA SER A 126 8.58 23.24 -22.59
C SER A 126 7.51 23.20 -23.69
N ASP A 127 6.40 22.53 -23.46
CA ASP A 127 5.31 22.45 -24.45
C ASP A 127 4.57 23.82 -24.54
N PHE A 128 4.53 24.36 -25.75
CA PHE A 128 3.82 25.64 -26.02
C PHE A 128 2.30 25.54 -25.83
N LYS A 129 1.75 24.33 -25.82
CA LYS A 129 0.32 24.05 -25.66
C LYS A 129 -0.02 23.46 -24.28
N LYS A 130 0.87 23.55 -23.30
CA LYS A 130 0.65 23.01 -21.95
C LYS A 130 -0.65 23.50 -21.31
N ASP A 131 -1.10 24.73 -21.63
CA ASP A 131 -2.36 25.26 -21.11
C ASP A 131 -3.62 24.54 -21.65
N HIS A 132 -3.45 23.63 -22.61
CA HIS A 132 -4.49 22.73 -23.12
C HIS A 132 -4.34 21.29 -22.58
N MET A 133 -3.36 21.07 -21.72
CA MET A 133 -3.06 19.75 -21.15
C MET A 133 -3.53 19.68 -19.70
N VAL A 134 -3.65 18.45 -19.18
CA VAL A 134 -3.83 18.26 -17.74
C VAL A 134 -2.50 18.57 -17.05
N PHE A 135 -2.55 19.44 -16.04
CA PHE A 135 -1.36 19.82 -15.28
C PHE A 135 -0.96 18.70 -14.32
N PRO A 136 0.33 18.35 -14.22
CA PRO A 136 0.81 17.47 -13.16
C PRO A 136 0.68 18.19 -11.81
N GLY A 137 -0.07 17.60 -10.89
CA GLY A 137 -0.35 18.20 -9.56
C GLY A 137 0.16 17.37 -8.38
N MET A 138 0.59 16.13 -8.61
CA MET A 138 1.05 15.21 -7.55
C MET A 138 1.89 14.10 -8.15
N VAL A 139 2.82 13.54 -7.36
CA VAL A 139 3.49 12.28 -7.66
C VAL A 139 2.99 11.21 -6.69
N TYR A 140 2.53 10.09 -7.24
CA TYR A 140 2.08 8.91 -6.50
C TYR A 140 3.05 7.76 -6.71
N ILE A 141 3.42 7.09 -5.61
CA ILE A 141 4.23 5.87 -5.62
C ILE A 141 3.63 4.85 -4.67
N SER A 142 3.85 3.55 -4.91
CA SER A 142 3.49 2.46 -3.99
C SER A 142 4.72 1.94 -3.24
N TYR A 143 4.56 1.62 -1.95
CA TYR A 143 5.62 1.01 -1.16
C TYR A 143 5.07 -0.12 -0.27
N PRO A 144 5.49 -1.38 -0.53
CA PRO A 144 6.17 -1.88 -1.75
C PRO A 144 5.39 -1.61 -3.04
N THR A 145 6.07 -1.66 -4.18
CA THR A 145 5.39 -1.60 -5.48
C THR A 145 4.51 -2.84 -5.72
N GLU A 146 3.73 -2.84 -6.77
CA GLU A 146 2.86 -3.95 -7.17
C GLU A 146 3.66 -5.23 -7.49
N TYR A 147 4.93 -5.08 -7.91
CA TYR A 147 5.90 -6.18 -8.11
C TYR A 147 6.64 -6.57 -6.82
N GLY A 148 6.33 -5.94 -5.68
CA GLY A 148 7.02 -6.20 -4.42
C GLY A 148 8.42 -5.63 -4.33
N THR A 149 8.83 -4.76 -5.23
CA THR A 149 10.11 -4.04 -5.17
C THR A 149 10.05 -2.91 -4.15
N LEU A 150 11.18 -2.49 -3.66
CA LEU A 150 11.31 -1.45 -2.64
C LEU A 150 12.05 -0.22 -3.19
N TYR A 151 11.56 0.96 -2.84
CA TYR A 151 12.37 2.17 -2.95
C TYR A 151 13.41 2.16 -1.83
N SER A 152 14.66 2.46 -2.15
CA SER A 152 15.67 2.73 -1.13
C SER A 152 15.44 4.12 -0.53
N LYS A 153 16.07 4.37 0.61
CA LYS A 153 16.03 5.69 1.26
C LYS A 153 16.58 6.80 0.35
N SER A 154 17.64 6.50 -0.41
CA SER A 154 18.22 7.46 -1.37
C SER A 154 17.26 7.74 -2.52
N GLU A 155 16.61 6.73 -3.10
CA GLU A 155 15.62 6.92 -4.17
C GLU A 155 14.43 7.78 -3.69
N LEU A 156 13.93 7.53 -2.46
CA LEU A 156 12.85 8.32 -1.89
C LEU A 156 13.29 9.77 -1.61
N GLU A 157 14.51 9.97 -1.14
CA GLU A 157 15.07 11.31 -0.91
C GLU A 157 15.22 12.09 -2.22
N GLU A 158 15.68 11.46 -3.30
CA GLU A 158 15.78 12.06 -4.62
C GLU A 158 14.42 12.43 -5.19
N LEU A 159 13.43 11.53 -5.09
CA LEU A 159 12.04 11.83 -5.48
C LEU A 159 11.49 13.03 -4.69
N CYS A 160 11.70 13.07 -3.38
CA CYS A 160 11.28 14.20 -2.56
C CYS A 160 11.92 15.52 -2.99
N LYS A 161 13.21 15.52 -3.39
CA LYS A 161 13.90 16.73 -3.89
C LYS A 161 13.29 17.23 -5.20
N VAL A 162 13.06 16.32 -6.14
CA VAL A 162 12.44 16.65 -7.44
C VAL A 162 10.99 17.13 -7.23
N CYS A 163 10.21 16.43 -6.41
CA CYS A 163 8.85 16.86 -6.09
C CYS A 163 8.83 18.28 -5.50
N LYS A 164 9.74 18.61 -4.60
CA LYS A 164 9.86 19.98 -4.05
C LYS A 164 10.25 21.02 -5.10
N GLN A 165 11.17 20.69 -6.01
CA GLN A 165 11.59 21.57 -7.11
C GLN A 165 10.41 21.97 -7.98
N TYR A 166 9.47 21.04 -8.23
CA TYR A 166 8.30 21.26 -9.05
C TYR A 166 7.02 21.59 -8.28
N GLN A 167 7.11 21.70 -6.95
CA GLN A 167 5.98 21.97 -6.04
C GLN A 167 4.87 20.91 -6.13
N LEU A 168 5.24 19.66 -6.36
CA LEU A 168 4.36 18.51 -6.40
C LEU A 168 4.36 17.82 -5.02
N PRO A 169 3.21 17.60 -4.36
CA PRO A 169 3.14 16.72 -3.22
C PRO A 169 3.57 15.30 -3.61
N LEU A 170 4.36 14.65 -2.75
CA LEU A 170 4.72 13.24 -2.86
C LEU A 170 3.76 12.41 -2.01
N PHE A 171 2.92 11.60 -2.65
CA PHE A 171 1.98 10.69 -2.03
C PHE A 171 2.46 9.23 -2.13
N MET A 172 2.61 8.56 -0.98
CA MET A 172 2.98 7.14 -0.94
C MET A 172 1.81 6.27 -0.53
N ASP A 173 1.42 5.36 -1.41
CA ASP A 173 0.52 4.25 -1.13
C ASP A 173 1.24 3.21 -0.28
N GLY A 174 0.79 3.06 0.95
CA GLY A 174 1.35 2.13 1.93
C GLY A 174 0.44 0.93 2.21
N ALA A 175 -0.33 0.44 1.23
CA ALA A 175 -1.23 -0.71 1.41
C ALA A 175 -0.54 -1.94 2.02
N ARG A 176 0.77 -2.10 1.76
CA ARG A 176 1.64 -3.16 2.30
C ARG A 176 2.83 -2.59 3.07
N LEU A 177 2.70 -1.38 3.62
CA LEU A 177 3.80 -0.64 4.23
C LEU A 177 4.59 -1.47 5.26
N GLY A 178 3.91 -2.17 6.16
CA GLY A 178 4.57 -2.97 7.18
C GLY A 178 5.41 -4.09 6.57
N TYR A 179 4.94 -4.74 5.51
CA TYR A 179 5.71 -5.78 4.82
C TYR A 179 6.97 -5.21 4.17
N GLY A 180 6.88 -4.05 3.53
CA GLY A 180 8.05 -3.37 2.98
C GLY A 180 9.07 -2.99 4.04
N LEU A 181 8.62 -2.39 5.15
CA LEU A 181 9.49 -1.96 6.26
C LEU A 181 10.16 -3.13 6.99
N MET A 182 9.52 -4.30 7.03
CA MET A 182 10.05 -5.49 7.70
C MET A 182 10.84 -6.42 6.79
N SER A 183 11.01 -6.05 5.52
CA SER A 183 11.92 -6.73 4.60
C SER A 183 13.37 -6.57 5.03
N ASP A 184 14.17 -7.63 4.94
CA ASP A 184 15.61 -7.59 5.23
C ASP A 184 16.40 -6.71 4.25
N GLN A 185 15.81 -6.36 3.09
CA GLN A 185 16.41 -5.46 2.10
C GLN A 185 15.96 -4.01 2.25
N SER A 186 15.09 -3.70 3.22
CA SER A 186 14.67 -2.33 3.49
C SER A 186 15.73 -1.57 4.28
N ASP A 187 16.15 -0.42 3.76
CA ASP A 187 17.01 0.55 4.43
C ASP A 187 16.22 1.72 5.02
N MET A 188 14.87 1.65 4.98
CA MET A 188 13.96 2.68 5.45
C MET A 188 13.26 2.32 6.76
N THR A 189 12.95 3.35 7.51
CA THR A 189 12.03 3.29 8.65
C THR A 189 10.75 4.08 8.34
N ILE A 190 9.71 3.85 9.11
CA ILE A 190 8.46 4.63 8.98
C ILE A 190 8.70 6.13 9.24
N LYS A 191 9.73 6.49 10.02
CA LYS A 191 10.15 7.88 10.27
C LYS A 191 10.76 8.52 9.02
N ASP A 192 11.50 7.74 8.23
CA ASP A 192 12.05 8.22 6.95
C ASP A 192 10.92 8.52 5.96
N ILE A 193 9.89 7.68 5.91
CA ILE A 193 8.71 7.91 5.08
C ILE A 193 7.99 9.21 5.50
N ALA A 194 7.76 9.39 6.81
CA ALA A 194 7.15 10.61 7.33
C ALA A 194 7.99 11.87 7.06
N LYS A 195 9.30 11.74 6.98
CA LYS A 195 10.23 12.84 6.67
C LYS A 195 10.14 13.27 5.20
N TYR A 196 10.07 12.30 4.27
CA TYR A 196 10.21 12.58 2.84
C TYR A 196 8.88 12.73 2.11
N CYS A 197 7.82 12.00 2.49
CA CYS A 197 6.51 12.12 1.88
C CYS A 197 5.70 13.30 2.45
N ASP A 198 4.91 13.95 1.62
CA ASP A 198 3.94 14.97 2.03
C ASP A 198 2.67 14.34 2.59
N VAL A 199 2.27 13.23 2.00
CA VAL A 199 1.18 12.39 2.46
C VAL A 199 1.52 10.92 2.20
N PHE A 200 1.12 10.04 3.10
CA PHE A 200 1.17 8.59 2.89
C PHE A 200 0.05 7.93 3.65
N TYR A 201 -0.24 6.66 3.38
CA TYR A 201 -1.09 5.93 4.27
C TYR A 201 -0.45 4.64 4.78
N ILE A 202 -0.87 4.25 5.97
CA ILE A 202 -0.47 3.01 6.62
C ILE A 202 -1.59 2.01 6.39
N GLY A 203 -1.32 0.97 5.61
CA GLY A 203 -2.29 -0.07 5.29
C GLY A 203 -2.57 -0.96 6.50
N GLY A 204 -3.85 -1.06 6.90
CA GLY A 204 -4.29 -1.99 7.94
C GLY A 204 -5.00 -3.21 7.36
N THR A 205 -5.75 -3.04 6.27
CA THR A 205 -6.58 -4.09 5.66
C THR A 205 -5.79 -5.37 5.35
N LYS A 206 -4.56 -5.25 4.87
CA LYS A 206 -3.68 -6.39 4.56
C LYS A 206 -2.81 -6.82 5.75
N ILE A 207 -2.80 -6.04 6.83
CA ILE A 207 -1.90 -6.23 7.99
C ILE A 207 -2.71 -6.28 9.28
N GLY A 208 -3.58 -7.29 9.39
CA GLY A 208 -4.25 -7.66 10.62
C GLY A 208 -5.48 -6.85 11.03
N ALA A 209 -5.94 -5.88 10.22
CA ALA A 209 -7.24 -5.23 10.42
C ALA A 209 -8.35 -5.92 9.61
N LEU A 210 -9.62 -5.78 10.02
CA LEU A 210 -10.78 -6.16 9.21
C LEU A 210 -10.89 -5.25 7.98
N CYS A 211 -10.62 -3.97 8.18
CA CYS A 211 -10.59 -2.92 7.17
C CYS A 211 -9.92 -1.69 7.78
N GLY A 212 -9.30 -0.89 6.95
CA GLY A 212 -8.83 0.42 7.37
C GLY A 212 -7.44 0.77 6.88
N GLU A 213 -7.30 2.06 6.59
CA GLU A 213 -6.08 2.72 6.18
C GLU A 213 -5.92 4.00 7.00
N ALA A 214 -4.74 4.25 7.55
CA ALA A 214 -4.44 5.49 8.26
C ALA A 214 -3.71 6.45 7.35
N ILE A 215 -4.39 7.51 6.89
CA ILE A 215 -3.81 8.59 6.10
C ILE A 215 -3.01 9.49 7.02
N VAL A 216 -1.79 9.83 6.64
CA VAL A 216 -0.88 10.69 7.39
C VAL A 216 -0.46 11.88 6.53
N PHE A 217 -0.88 13.08 6.89
CA PHE A 217 -0.40 14.34 6.33
C PHE A 217 0.74 14.86 7.20
N THR A 218 1.94 14.97 6.66
CA THR A 218 3.17 15.18 7.44
C THR A 218 3.63 16.63 7.53
N LYS A 219 3.14 17.51 6.65
CA LYS A 219 3.65 18.88 6.48
C LYS A 219 2.62 19.95 6.88
N ASN A 220 1.69 19.62 7.78
CA ASN A 220 0.54 20.49 8.09
C ASN A 220 -0.25 20.87 6.82
N ASN A 221 -0.37 19.92 5.92
CA ASN A 221 -0.89 20.03 4.56
C ASN A 221 -2.20 19.28 4.36
N GLU A 222 -2.93 18.97 5.44
CA GLU A 222 -4.28 18.43 5.33
C GLU A 222 -5.15 19.41 4.51
N PRO A 223 -5.85 18.93 3.47
CA PRO A 223 -6.72 19.78 2.65
C PRO A 223 -7.78 20.48 3.49
N LYS A 224 -8.11 21.72 3.15
CA LYS A 224 -9.20 22.45 3.82
C LYS A 224 -10.50 21.66 3.77
N GLN A 225 -11.22 21.62 4.89
CA GLN A 225 -12.51 20.91 5.02
C GLN A 225 -12.40 19.40 4.68
N PHE A 226 -11.28 18.75 5.01
CA PHE A 226 -11.03 17.36 4.63
C PHE A 226 -12.13 16.41 5.13
N THR A 227 -12.64 16.59 6.35
CA THR A 227 -13.78 15.81 6.87
C THR A 227 -15.02 15.95 5.99
N THR A 228 -15.30 17.15 5.45
CA THR A 228 -16.41 17.38 4.52
C THR A 228 -16.16 16.67 3.19
N ARG A 229 -14.92 16.67 2.70
CA ARG A 229 -14.53 15.93 1.48
C ARG A 229 -14.67 14.43 1.66
N ILE A 230 -14.25 13.86 2.80
CA ILE A 230 -14.49 12.46 3.17
C ILE A 230 -16.01 12.17 3.16
N LYS A 231 -16.83 13.05 3.74
CA LYS A 231 -18.30 12.91 3.74
C LYS A 231 -18.88 12.95 2.34
N HIS A 232 -18.38 13.83 1.48
CA HIS A 232 -18.81 13.97 0.08
C HIS A 232 -18.56 12.69 -0.73
N HIS A 233 -17.44 12.01 -0.48
CA HIS A 233 -17.12 10.69 -1.06
C HIS A 233 -17.88 9.51 -0.42
N GLY A 234 -18.81 9.77 0.53
CA GLY A 234 -19.50 8.69 1.25
C GLY A 234 -18.60 7.88 2.19
N ALA A 235 -17.39 8.37 2.47
CA ALA A 235 -16.34 7.65 3.19
C ALA A 235 -16.32 7.92 4.70
N LEU A 236 -17.15 8.81 5.21
CA LEU A 236 -17.18 9.18 6.62
C LEU A 236 -18.10 8.25 7.41
N LEU A 237 -17.51 7.33 8.16
CA LEU A 237 -18.27 6.37 8.98
C LEU A 237 -18.86 7.03 10.22
N ALA A 238 -20.16 6.82 10.46
CA ALA A 238 -20.80 7.23 11.71
C ALA A 238 -20.14 6.57 12.94
N LYS A 239 -19.79 5.29 12.83
CA LYS A 239 -19.02 4.54 13.84
C LYS A 239 -17.54 4.50 13.48
N GLY A 240 -16.90 5.68 13.29
CA GLY A 240 -15.49 5.81 12.92
C GLY A 240 -14.53 5.15 13.90
N ARG A 241 -14.96 4.94 15.16
CA ARG A 241 -14.22 4.14 16.16
C ARG A 241 -13.83 2.74 15.64
N LEU A 242 -14.53 2.20 14.65
CA LEU A 242 -14.23 0.89 14.08
C LEU A 242 -12.79 0.85 13.55
N THR A 243 -12.38 1.84 12.78
CA THR A 243 -11.01 1.95 12.28
C THR A 243 -10.04 2.38 13.37
N GLY A 244 -10.42 3.36 14.22
CA GLY A 244 -9.58 3.83 15.31
C GLY A 244 -9.18 2.73 16.29
N ILE A 245 -10.11 1.88 16.73
CA ILE A 245 -9.84 0.75 17.65
C ILE A 245 -8.85 -0.24 17.03
N GLN A 246 -8.98 -0.55 15.74
CA GLN A 246 -8.10 -1.46 15.04
C GLN A 246 -6.66 -0.94 14.98
N PHE A 247 -6.49 0.32 14.58
CA PHE A 247 -5.18 0.96 14.56
C PHE A 247 -4.58 1.16 15.95
N LEU A 248 -5.42 1.45 16.96
CA LEU A 248 -4.96 1.51 18.35
C LEU A 248 -4.33 0.19 18.79
N GLU A 249 -4.96 -0.95 18.43
CA GLU A 249 -4.40 -2.26 18.76
C GLU A 249 -3.16 -2.58 17.95
N LEU A 250 -3.20 -2.34 16.63
CA LEU A 250 -2.06 -2.60 15.73
C LEU A 250 -0.80 -1.85 16.16
N PHE A 251 -0.94 -0.62 16.68
CA PHE A 251 0.16 0.20 17.19
C PHE A 251 0.41 0.03 18.70
N THR A 252 -0.20 -0.98 19.33
CA THR A 252 0.11 -1.40 20.70
C THR A 252 1.14 -2.53 20.65
N ASP A 253 2.18 -2.46 21.49
CA ASP A 253 3.22 -3.49 21.65
C ASP A 253 3.87 -3.94 20.32
N ASN A 254 4.03 -3.00 19.39
CA ASN A 254 4.60 -3.24 18.06
C ASN A 254 3.89 -4.32 17.24
N LEU A 255 2.62 -4.61 17.49
CA LEU A 255 1.88 -5.68 16.83
C LEU A 255 1.96 -5.55 15.30
N TYR A 256 1.75 -4.35 14.75
CA TYR A 256 1.80 -4.09 13.31
C TYR A 256 3.10 -4.58 12.65
N PHE A 257 4.24 -4.26 13.25
CA PHE A 257 5.55 -4.65 12.74
C PHE A 257 5.86 -6.14 12.99
N ASN A 258 5.44 -6.67 14.13
CA ASN A 258 5.68 -8.08 14.47
C ASN A 258 4.95 -9.03 13.51
N ILE A 259 3.67 -8.76 13.22
CA ILE A 259 2.89 -9.59 12.28
C ILE A 259 3.32 -9.37 10.83
N SER A 260 3.85 -8.19 10.50
CA SER A 260 4.46 -7.94 9.19
C SER A 260 5.75 -8.73 9.00
N ARG A 261 6.60 -8.79 10.02
CA ARG A 261 7.84 -9.60 10.01
C ARG A 261 7.54 -11.06 9.80
N HIS A 262 6.54 -11.61 10.49
CA HIS A 262 6.10 -12.99 10.29
C HIS A 262 5.75 -13.28 8.82
N ALA A 263 5.02 -12.38 8.16
CA ALA A 263 4.68 -12.55 6.73
C ALA A 263 5.93 -12.60 5.84
N ILE A 264 6.94 -11.77 6.12
CA ILE A 264 8.21 -11.77 5.39
C ILE A 264 9.01 -13.04 5.64
N GLU A 265 9.07 -13.54 6.88
CA GLU A 265 9.70 -14.81 7.20
C GLU A 265 9.06 -15.97 6.43
N MET A 266 7.72 -15.99 6.34
CA MET A 266 7.00 -16.99 5.54
C MET A 266 7.28 -16.85 4.05
N ALA A 267 7.39 -15.62 3.53
CA ALA A 267 7.73 -15.37 2.13
C ALA A 267 9.16 -15.85 1.79
N ASN A 268 10.13 -15.59 2.67
CA ASN A 268 11.50 -16.05 2.49
C ASN A 268 11.58 -17.58 2.48
N LYS A 269 10.91 -18.25 3.43
CA LYS A 269 10.82 -19.73 3.45
C LYS A 269 10.17 -20.29 2.18
N MET A 270 9.11 -19.62 1.68
CA MET A 270 8.46 -19.98 0.41
C MET A 270 9.44 -19.86 -0.75
N LYS A 271 10.08 -18.71 -0.89
CA LYS A 271 11.07 -18.43 -1.95
C LYS A 271 12.17 -19.49 -1.98
N ASP A 272 12.80 -19.74 -0.84
CA ASP A 272 13.85 -20.74 -0.71
C ASP A 272 13.37 -22.16 -1.08
N GLY A 273 12.15 -22.52 -0.66
CA GLY A 273 11.55 -23.80 -0.99
C GLY A 273 11.34 -24.00 -2.49
N PHE A 274 10.85 -22.99 -3.20
CA PHE A 274 10.71 -23.03 -4.66
C PHE A 274 12.08 -23.10 -5.38
N ILE A 275 13.05 -22.29 -4.97
CA ILE A 275 14.40 -22.28 -5.53
C ILE A 275 15.08 -23.65 -5.33
N ASN A 276 15.00 -24.23 -4.13
CA ASN A 276 15.59 -25.53 -3.82
C ASN A 276 15.00 -26.68 -4.65
N LYS A 277 13.78 -26.51 -5.14
CA LYS A 277 13.12 -27.47 -6.06
C LYS A 277 13.33 -27.14 -7.54
N GLY A 278 14.16 -26.14 -7.85
CA GLY A 278 14.58 -25.80 -9.20
C GLY A 278 13.63 -24.84 -9.94
N TYR A 279 12.64 -24.25 -9.28
CA TYR A 279 11.76 -23.24 -9.89
C TYR A 279 12.50 -21.91 -10.05
N ARG A 280 12.17 -21.21 -11.13
CA ARG A 280 12.77 -19.92 -11.44
C ARG A 280 11.94 -18.77 -10.88
N LEU A 281 12.61 -17.83 -10.24
CA LEU A 281 12.01 -16.54 -9.95
C LEU A 281 11.80 -15.74 -11.24
N TYR A 282 10.68 -15.03 -11.32
CA TYR A 282 10.48 -14.02 -12.36
C TYR A 282 11.33 -12.78 -12.05
N PHE A 283 11.30 -12.34 -10.80
CA PHE A 283 12.26 -11.42 -10.20
C PHE A 283 12.38 -11.71 -8.69
N ASP A 284 13.44 -11.22 -8.07
CA ASP A 284 13.72 -11.46 -6.65
C ASP A 284 13.00 -10.41 -5.78
N SER A 285 11.70 -10.64 -5.51
CA SER A 285 10.94 -9.78 -4.61
C SER A 285 11.38 -9.99 -3.15
N PRO A 286 11.73 -8.90 -2.44
CA PRO A 286 12.11 -8.98 -1.03
C PRO A 286 10.91 -8.90 -0.07
N THR A 287 9.67 -8.96 -0.58
CA THR A 287 8.45 -8.74 0.21
C THR A 287 7.56 -9.98 0.31
N ASN A 288 6.37 -9.82 0.86
CA ASN A 288 5.40 -10.90 1.01
C ASN A 288 4.80 -11.42 -0.30
N GLN A 289 5.03 -10.75 -1.43
CA GLN A 289 4.60 -11.19 -2.75
C GLN A 289 5.76 -11.88 -3.48
N GLN A 290 5.60 -13.14 -3.85
CA GLN A 290 6.63 -13.94 -4.50
C GLN A 290 6.18 -14.34 -5.90
N PHE A 291 7.05 -14.17 -6.90
CA PHE A 291 6.70 -14.34 -8.31
C PHE A 291 7.59 -15.43 -8.95
N PHE A 292 6.93 -16.49 -9.42
CA PHE A 292 7.59 -17.63 -10.03
C PHE A 292 7.14 -17.87 -11.45
N ILE A 293 8.02 -18.45 -12.27
CA ILE A 293 7.70 -18.92 -13.61
C ILE A 293 7.32 -20.40 -13.50
N LEU A 294 6.06 -20.72 -13.79
CA LEU A 294 5.56 -22.11 -13.80
C LEU A 294 5.05 -22.49 -15.19
N SER A 295 5.19 -23.77 -15.52
CA SER A 295 4.59 -24.32 -16.75
C SER A 295 3.06 -24.36 -16.64
N ASN A 296 2.36 -24.28 -17.77
CA ASN A 296 0.90 -24.38 -17.82
C ASN A 296 0.41 -25.73 -17.21
N GLU A 297 1.17 -26.81 -17.37
CA GLU A 297 0.87 -28.12 -16.78
C GLU A 297 0.97 -28.07 -15.25
N LYS A 298 2.05 -27.46 -14.70
CA LYS A 298 2.22 -27.35 -13.25
C LYS A 298 1.15 -26.44 -12.63
N ILE A 299 0.78 -25.38 -13.30
CA ILE A 299 -0.35 -24.52 -12.90
C ILE A 299 -1.63 -25.32 -12.78
N ALA A 300 -2.00 -26.08 -13.83
CA ALA A 300 -3.22 -26.89 -13.83
C ALA A 300 -3.23 -27.97 -12.73
N GLU A 301 -2.07 -28.55 -12.41
CA GLU A 301 -1.92 -29.49 -11.30
C GLU A 301 -2.14 -28.79 -9.95
N LEU A 302 -1.45 -27.66 -9.72
CA LEU A 302 -1.47 -26.95 -8.44
C LEU A 302 -2.85 -26.33 -8.14
N GLU A 303 -3.55 -25.78 -9.14
CA GLU A 303 -4.88 -25.17 -8.97
C GLU A 303 -5.93 -26.14 -8.39
N GLN A 304 -5.70 -27.46 -8.50
CA GLN A 304 -6.56 -28.48 -7.87
C GLN A 304 -6.47 -28.46 -6.34
N LYS A 305 -5.41 -27.94 -5.76
CA LYS A 305 -5.09 -28.03 -4.32
C LYS A 305 -4.77 -26.71 -3.68
N VAL A 306 -4.24 -25.75 -4.45
CA VAL A 306 -3.74 -24.46 -3.98
C VAL A 306 -4.31 -23.34 -4.83
N LYS A 307 -4.74 -22.24 -4.19
CA LYS A 307 -5.08 -20.99 -4.88
C LYS A 307 -3.89 -20.05 -4.89
N PHE A 308 -3.61 -19.44 -6.04
CA PHE A 308 -2.60 -18.43 -6.27
C PHE A 308 -3.05 -17.54 -7.45
N ALA A 309 -2.40 -16.42 -7.67
CA ALA A 309 -2.72 -15.53 -8.78
C ALA A 309 -1.87 -15.86 -10.00
N VAL A 310 -2.50 -16.05 -11.17
CA VAL A 310 -1.78 -16.01 -12.45
C VAL A 310 -1.60 -14.53 -12.82
N TRP A 311 -0.34 -14.10 -12.92
CA TRP A 311 0.01 -12.69 -13.00
C TRP A 311 0.07 -12.21 -14.45
N GLU A 312 0.93 -12.83 -15.27
CA GLU A 312 1.10 -12.48 -16.67
C GLU A 312 1.63 -13.66 -17.51
N LYS A 313 1.55 -13.52 -18.82
CA LYS A 313 2.13 -14.49 -19.76
C LYS A 313 3.65 -14.33 -19.77
N TYR A 314 4.39 -15.42 -19.56
CA TYR A 314 5.84 -15.44 -19.75
C TYR A 314 6.22 -15.84 -21.18
N ASP A 315 5.73 -17.01 -21.63
CA ASP A 315 5.82 -17.51 -23.00
C ASP A 315 4.59 -18.38 -23.32
N ASP A 316 4.62 -19.16 -24.39
CA ASP A 316 3.48 -20.01 -24.78
C ASP A 316 3.23 -21.19 -23.83
N GLN A 317 4.25 -21.63 -23.11
CA GLN A 317 4.20 -22.78 -22.20
C GLN A 317 4.24 -22.42 -20.72
N HIS A 318 4.58 -21.17 -20.38
CA HIS A 318 4.78 -20.72 -19.02
C HIS A 318 3.98 -19.43 -18.72
N ARG A 319 3.65 -19.27 -17.44
CA ARG A 319 3.09 -18.05 -16.85
C ARG A 319 3.91 -17.60 -15.65
N VAL A 320 3.89 -16.31 -15.41
CA VAL A 320 4.27 -15.77 -14.12
C VAL A 320 3.09 -15.98 -13.17
N VAL A 321 3.37 -16.57 -12.02
CA VAL A 321 2.39 -16.74 -10.94
C VAL A 321 2.86 -15.99 -9.71
N ARG A 322 1.91 -15.42 -8.97
CA ARG A 322 2.19 -14.74 -7.72
C ARG A 322 1.57 -15.53 -6.57
N PHE A 323 2.40 -15.80 -5.56
CA PHE A 323 1.97 -16.24 -4.25
C PHE A 323 2.16 -15.11 -3.25
N ALA A 324 1.19 -14.87 -2.39
CA ALA A 324 1.27 -13.87 -1.35
C ALA A 324 1.18 -14.53 0.03
N THR A 325 2.14 -14.24 0.89
CA THR A 325 2.03 -14.54 2.32
C THR A 325 1.38 -13.37 3.05
N SER A 326 0.84 -13.62 4.23
CA SER A 326 0.20 -12.61 5.07
C SER A 326 0.58 -12.80 6.54
N TRP A 327 0.14 -11.89 7.36
CA TRP A 327 0.24 -11.98 8.82
C TRP A 327 -0.38 -13.27 9.40
N ALA A 328 -1.30 -13.92 8.66
CA ALA A 328 -2.01 -15.13 9.07
C ALA A 328 -1.46 -16.42 8.41
N THR A 329 -0.45 -16.31 7.55
CA THR A 329 0.15 -17.47 6.90
C THR A 329 0.79 -18.40 7.95
N THR A 330 0.34 -19.66 7.99
CA THR A 330 0.88 -20.65 8.93
C THR A 330 2.00 -21.47 8.30
N GLU A 331 2.95 -21.92 9.12
CA GLU A 331 4.00 -22.87 8.67
C GLU A 331 3.39 -24.18 8.12
N GLU A 332 2.29 -24.64 8.69
CA GLU A 332 1.58 -25.83 8.21
C GLU A 332 1.12 -25.68 6.76
N ASN A 333 0.46 -24.54 6.43
CA ASN A 333 0.00 -24.27 5.06
C ASN A 333 1.17 -24.08 4.10
N LEU A 334 2.24 -23.42 4.54
CA LEU A 334 3.45 -23.27 3.76
C LEU A 334 4.11 -24.62 3.45
N ASN A 335 4.29 -25.48 4.45
CA ASN A 335 4.86 -26.80 4.26
C ASN A 335 4.01 -27.64 3.30
N LYS A 336 2.68 -27.61 3.42
CA LYS A 336 1.77 -28.26 2.45
C LYS A 336 1.97 -27.76 1.02
N LEU A 337 2.15 -26.44 0.83
CA LEU A 337 2.49 -25.90 -0.49
C LEU A 337 3.81 -26.47 -0.99
N LEU A 338 4.85 -26.44 -0.14
CA LEU A 338 6.18 -26.92 -0.51
C LEU A 338 6.22 -28.42 -0.79
N GLU A 339 5.32 -29.24 -0.27
CA GLU A 339 5.17 -30.66 -0.61
C GLU A 339 4.56 -30.88 -2.01
N LEU A 340 3.77 -29.92 -2.49
CA LEU A 340 3.03 -30.01 -3.76
C LEU A 340 3.81 -29.52 -5.00
N ILE A 341 4.86 -28.74 -4.78
CA ILE A 341 5.72 -28.21 -5.83
C ILE A 341 6.90 -29.10 -6.17
#